data_d5ca18f15549f725be6b0d54e36ab4e6
#
_entry.id   d5ca18f15549f725be6b0d54e36ab4e6
#
_cell.length_a   1.000
_cell.length_b   1.000
_cell.length_c   1.000
_cell.angle_alpha   90.00
_cell.angle_beta   90.00
_cell.angle_gamma   90.00
#
_symmetry.space_group_name_H-M   'P 1'
#
loop_
_entity.id
_entity.type
_entity.pdbx_description
1 polymer ?
#
loop_
_entity_poly.entity_id
_entity_poly.type
_entity_poly.pdbx_seq_one_letter_code
_entity_poly.pdbx_strand_id
1 'polypeptide(L)'
;NRSTKVIIKDKNSELADTLYINQAQLNALILTQSIYEVPAEGQNIKVEIKSNIKYDIIIPNNVREWIKQIQSRSLITNIVNLSILENTSFEQRTAEIIVKDKNNNLSDTIQIIQKQNNAIILTKKDYKIPAEGEQISIEIKSNIAYDIMISSDTQEWIEKIDLSRALTTNTLNYNILPNTTYNERKAEIIIKDKDCDLSDTVKIVQDPINTIIIEKKEYNISHKGGIIKVGIKSNTGYNIIIPSSAKTWITQITSKNLITDSLTFNISENSTYEKRKAEIIICKDELADTIT
;
A
#
# COMPACT_ATOMS: atom_id res chain seq x y z
N ASN A 1 -46.79 23.34 32.50
CA ASN A 1 -47.52 24.32 33.33
C ASN A 1 -48.84 23.75 33.77
N ARG A 2 -49.24 23.99 35.01
CA ARG A 2 -50.59 23.70 35.55
C ARG A 2 -51.22 25.00 35.89
N SER A 3 -52.52 25.11 35.58
CA SER A 3 -53.35 26.28 35.88
C SER A 3 -54.65 25.83 36.51
N THR A 4 -55.01 26.44 37.56
CA THR A 4 -56.36 26.27 38.14
C THR A 4 -56.87 27.60 38.65
N LYS A 5 -58.16 27.65 38.88
CA LYS A 5 -58.82 28.80 39.51
C LYS A 5 -59.59 28.34 40.76
N VAL A 6 -59.50 29.12 41.78
CA VAL A 6 -60.30 28.99 43.00
C VAL A 6 -61.27 30.14 43.02
N ILE A 7 -62.58 29.85 43.07
CA ILE A 7 -63.62 30.87 43.16
C ILE A 7 -64.06 30.96 44.61
N ILE A 8 -63.91 32.17 45.19
CA ILE A 8 -64.36 32.44 46.51
C ILE A 8 -65.67 33.19 46.40
N LYS A 9 -66.76 32.61 46.97
CA LYS A 9 -68.08 33.17 46.93
C LYS A 9 -68.53 33.53 48.33
N ASP A 10 -69.19 34.63 48.50
CA ASP A 10 -69.91 34.95 49.69
C ASP A 10 -71.18 34.04 49.83
N LYS A 11 -71.47 33.69 51.04
CA LYS A 11 -72.62 32.75 51.29
C LYS A 11 -74.01 33.51 51.24
N ASN A 12 -74.00 34.81 51.42
CA ASN A 12 -75.20 35.57 51.61
C ASN A 12 -75.42 36.61 50.48
N SER A 13 -74.55 36.72 49.53
CA SER A 13 -74.65 37.65 48.41
C SER A 13 -74.07 37.03 47.13
N GLU A 14 -74.24 37.65 45.98
CA GLU A 14 -73.70 37.19 44.69
C GLU A 14 -72.23 37.66 44.51
N LEU A 15 -71.61 38.20 45.56
CA LEU A 15 -70.19 38.55 45.45
C LEU A 15 -69.30 37.35 45.34
N ALA A 16 -68.45 37.36 44.30
CA ALA A 16 -67.47 36.33 44.06
C ALA A 16 -66.16 36.94 43.53
N ASP A 17 -65.05 36.34 43.95
CA ASP A 17 -63.71 36.67 43.44
C ASP A 17 -62.98 35.37 42.98
N THR A 18 -62.04 35.54 42.11
CA THR A 18 -61.35 34.39 41.50
C THR A 18 -59.84 34.49 41.67
N LEU A 19 -59.27 33.55 42.42
CA LEU A 19 -57.82 33.36 42.54
C LEU A 19 -57.34 32.44 41.43
N TYR A 20 -56.37 32.87 40.62
CA TYR A 20 -55.70 32.08 39.61
C TYR A 20 -54.37 31.57 40.19
N ILE A 21 -54.18 30.24 40.12
CA ILE A 21 -52.98 29.59 40.55
C ILE A 21 -52.29 29.03 39.30
N ASN A 22 -51.09 29.50 38.98
CA ASN A 22 -50.29 29.02 37.87
C ASN A 22 -49.01 28.44 38.42
N GLN A 23 -48.76 27.14 38.11
CA GLN A 23 -47.51 26.49 38.43
C GLN A 23 -46.73 26.27 37.14
N ALA A 24 -45.49 26.77 37.15
CA ALA A 24 -44.56 26.54 36.05
C ALA A 24 -44.16 25.07 35.94
N GLN A 25 -43.89 24.62 34.74
CA GLN A 25 -43.34 23.27 34.48
C GLN A 25 -41.85 23.28 34.80
N LEU A 26 -41.32 22.10 35.14
CA LEU A 26 -39.88 21.87 35.13
C LEU A 26 -39.41 21.77 33.66
N ASN A 27 -38.48 22.61 33.30
CA ASN A 27 -37.88 22.58 31.97
C ASN A 27 -36.92 21.37 31.85
N ALA A 28 -36.93 20.72 30.71
CA ALA A 28 -36.06 19.59 30.38
C ALA A 28 -35.52 19.70 28.96
N LEU A 29 -34.25 19.40 28.82
CA LEU A 29 -33.53 19.22 27.58
C LEU A 29 -32.56 18.04 27.75
N ILE A 30 -32.81 16.91 27.11
CA ILE A 30 -32.14 15.64 27.35
C ILE A 30 -31.82 15.02 26.01
N LEU A 31 -30.56 14.65 25.79
CA LEU A 31 -30.11 13.81 24.69
C LEU A 31 -30.30 12.35 25.06
N THR A 32 -30.91 11.52 24.19
CA THR A 32 -31.01 10.06 24.41
C THR A 32 -29.67 9.38 24.21
N GLN A 33 -28.82 9.95 23.35
CA GLN A 33 -27.45 9.56 23.10
C GLN A 33 -26.63 10.83 22.89
N SER A 34 -25.48 10.92 23.55
CA SER A 34 -24.58 12.08 23.48
C SER A 34 -23.28 11.83 22.69
N ILE A 35 -22.92 10.56 22.47
CA ILE A 35 -21.69 10.19 21.74
C ILE A 35 -22.06 9.35 20.52
N TYR A 36 -21.54 9.75 19.35
CA TYR A 36 -21.72 9.08 18.07
C TYR A 36 -20.37 8.76 17.46
N GLU A 37 -20.08 7.47 17.28
CA GLU A 37 -18.95 7.00 16.50
C GLU A 37 -19.36 6.86 15.04
N VAL A 38 -18.58 7.44 14.14
CA VAL A 38 -18.86 7.52 12.70
C VAL A 38 -17.68 6.95 11.94
N PRO A 39 -17.89 6.08 10.93
CA PRO A 39 -16.80 5.57 10.10
C PRO A 39 -16.18 6.67 9.23
N ALA A 40 -15.02 6.37 8.65
CA ALA A 40 -14.30 7.33 7.81
C ALA A 40 -15.12 7.80 6.60
N GLU A 41 -15.90 6.92 5.99
CA GLU A 41 -16.73 7.19 4.81
C GLU A 41 -17.86 8.19 5.11
N GLY A 42 -18.07 8.49 6.40
CA GLY A 42 -19.17 9.33 6.83
C GLY A 42 -20.50 8.60 6.87
N GLN A 43 -21.49 9.20 7.47
CA GLN A 43 -22.87 8.72 7.50
C GLN A 43 -23.85 9.79 7.98
N ASN A 44 -25.15 9.53 7.79
CA ASN A 44 -26.20 10.31 8.41
C ASN A 44 -26.54 9.73 9.78
N ILE A 45 -26.52 10.59 10.80
CA ILE A 45 -26.94 10.23 12.16
C ILE A 45 -28.25 10.90 12.54
N LYS A 46 -29.03 10.23 13.39
CA LYS A 46 -30.27 10.74 13.97
C LYS A 46 -30.06 11.01 15.45
N VAL A 47 -30.18 12.23 15.86
CA VAL A 47 -30.07 12.67 17.25
C VAL A 47 -31.46 12.87 17.80
N GLU A 48 -31.87 12.06 18.76
CA GLU A 48 -33.15 12.19 19.43
C GLU A 48 -33.00 13.09 20.68
N ILE A 49 -33.82 14.16 20.72
CA ILE A 49 -33.82 15.16 21.80
C ILE A 49 -35.17 15.14 22.49
N LYS A 50 -35.19 14.86 23.78
CA LYS A 50 -36.39 14.99 24.63
C LYS A 50 -36.38 16.35 25.27
N SER A 51 -37.31 17.22 24.85
CA SER A 51 -37.41 18.57 25.37
C SER A 51 -38.85 19.03 25.43
N ASN A 52 -39.19 19.77 26.48
CA ASN A 52 -40.46 20.51 26.60
C ASN A 52 -40.29 22.01 26.42
N ILE A 53 -39.11 22.46 26.00
CA ILE A 53 -38.77 23.86 25.71
C ILE A 53 -38.15 23.98 24.31
N LYS A 54 -38.15 25.18 23.76
CA LYS A 54 -37.51 25.50 22.47
C LYS A 54 -36.00 25.51 22.61
N TYR A 55 -35.26 24.90 21.69
CA TYR A 55 -33.83 24.85 21.68
C TYR A 55 -33.26 25.17 20.30
N ASP A 56 -32.02 25.53 20.27
CA ASP A 56 -31.21 25.73 19.06
C ASP A 56 -30.06 24.70 19.04
N ILE A 57 -29.61 24.35 17.83
CA ILE A 57 -28.47 23.47 17.60
C ILE A 57 -27.33 24.31 17.05
N ILE A 58 -26.25 24.34 17.78
CA ILE A 58 -25.07 25.13 17.47
C ILE A 58 -23.97 24.23 16.98
N ILE A 59 -23.74 24.22 15.66
CA ILE A 59 -22.60 23.56 15.02
C ILE A 59 -21.46 24.58 14.94
N PRO A 60 -20.31 24.35 15.60
CA PRO A 60 -19.17 25.25 15.54
C PRO A 60 -18.65 25.47 14.12
N ASN A 61 -18.12 26.66 13.84
CA ASN A 61 -17.70 27.05 12.49
C ASN A 61 -16.58 26.13 11.92
N ASN A 62 -15.67 25.71 12.78
CA ASN A 62 -14.54 24.82 12.40
C ASN A 62 -14.92 23.40 11.99
N VAL A 63 -16.17 22.99 12.22
CA VAL A 63 -16.66 21.65 11.85
C VAL A 63 -17.79 21.67 10.80
N ARG A 64 -18.26 22.86 10.40
CA ARG A 64 -19.35 23.02 9.41
C ARG A 64 -18.98 22.51 8.01
N GLU A 65 -17.73 22.35 7.70
CA GLU A 65 -17.30 21.81 6.41
C GLU A 65 -17.69 20.34 6.27
N TRP A 66 -17.71 19.59 7.37
CA TRP A 66 -17.98 18.16 7.35
C TRP A 66 -19.20 17.68 8.15
N ILE A 67 -19.84 18.57 8.93
CA ILE A 67 -21.12 18.30 9.63
C ILE A 67 -22.18 19.25 9.14
N LYS A 68 -23.27 18.71 8.59
CA LYS A 68 -24.41 19.49 8.10
C LYS A 68 -25.70 19.01 8.72
N GLN A 69 -26.52 19.94 9.19
CA GLN A 69 -27.89 19.64 9.61
C GLN A 69 -28.76 19.44 8.38
N ILE A 70 -29.43 18.30 8.31
CA ILE A 70 -30.41 18.02 7.27
C ILE A 70 -31.77 18.54 7.75
N GLN A 71 -32.33 19.51 7.04
CA GLN A 71 -33.68 20.01 7.36
C GLN A 71 -34.73 18.94 7.07
N SER A 72 -35.45 18.50 8.10
CA SER A 72 -36.64 17.69 7.93
C SER A 72 -37.87 18.59 7.71
N ARG A 73 -38.66 18.30 6.69
CA ARG A 73 -39.94 19.03 6.42
C ARG A 73 -41.08 18.55 7.30
N SER A 74 -40.87 17.70 8.29
CA SER A 74 -41.91 17.18 9.17
C SER A 74 -42.04 18.05 10.41
N LEU A 75 -43.23 18.56 10.62
CA LEU A 75 -43.67 19.18 11.87
C LEU A 75 -43.73 18.12 12.97
N ILE A 76 -43.09 18.38 14.11
CA ILE A 76 -43.09 17.56 15.32
C ILE A 76 -42.17 16.34 15.22
N THR A 77 -40.87 16.54 15.19
CA THR A 77 -39.93 15.52 15.65
C THR A 77 -38.81 16.18 16.43
N ASN A 78 -38.62 15.74 17.67
CA ASN A 78 -37.43 16.02 18.47
C ASN A 78 -36.22 15.24 17.89
N ILE A 79 -36.20 14.99 16.59
CA ILE A 79 -35.13 14.29 15.89
C ILE A 79 -34.38 15.28 15.01
N VAL A 80 -33.10 15.40 15.25
CA VAL A 80 -32.17 16.16 14.43
C VAL A 80 -31.40 15.20 13.55
N ASN A 81 -31.43 15.42 12.24
CA ASN A 81 -30.63 14.67 11.29
C ASN A 81 -29.35 15.44 10.97
N LEU A 82 -28.21 14.81 11.18
CA LEU A 82 -26.91 15.36 10.84
C LEU A 82 -26.25 14.48 9.77
N SER A 83 -25.74 15.11 8.72
CA SER A 83 -24.92 14.47 7.71
C SER A 83 -23.46 14.69 8.06
N ILE A 84 -22.73 13.60 8.26
CA ILE A 84 -21.30 13.59 8.53
C ILE A 84 -20.63 13.17 7.25
N LEU A 85 -19.85 14.06 6.66
CA LEU A 85 -19.13 13.82 5.40
C LEU A 85 -17.89 12.96 5.64
N GLU A 86 -17.37 12.35 4.57
CA GLU A 86 -16.16 11.54 4.59
C GLU A 86 -14.97 12.24 5.24
N ASN A 87 -14.20 11.49 6.02
CA ASN A 87 -12.91 11.90 6.56
C ASN A 87 -11.80 11.35 5.66
N THR A 88 -11.28 12.17 4.79
CA THR A 88 -10.17 11.83 3.88
C THR A 88 -8.79 11.93 4.53
N SER A 89 -8.72 12.38 5.80
CA SER A 89 -7.46 12.47 6.52
C SER A 89 -7.06 11.14 7.16
N PHE A 90 -5.78 10.98 7.43
CA PHE A 90 -5.23 9.82 8.12
C PHE A 90 -5.31 9.94 9.65
N GLU A 91 -6.07 10.91 10.14
CA GLU A 91 -6.28 11.15 11.56
C GLU A 91 -7.77 11.12 11.90
N GLN A 92 -8.09 10.59 13.09
CA GLN A 92 -9.42 10.68 13.66
C GLN A 92 -9.77 12.15 13.91
N ARG A 93 -11.02 12.53 13.69
CA ARG A 93 -11.51 13.87 14.02
C ARG A 93 -12.72 13.82 14.93
N THR A 94 -12.86 14.86 15.74
CA THR A 94 -13.94 14.99 16.70
C THR A 94 -14.66 16.31 16.55
N ALA A 95 -15.92 16.35 16.94
CA ALA A 95 -16.71 17.57 17.00
C ALA A 95 -17.64 17.55 18.21
N GLU A 96 -17.89 18.71 18.76
CA GLU A 96 -18.89 18.96 19.80
C GLU A 96 -19.97 19.88 19.26
N ILE A 97 -21.22 19.41 19.24
CA ILE A 97 -22.39 20.17 18.82
C ILE A 97 -23.22 20.48 20.05
N ILE A 98 -23.46 21.73 20.30
CA ILE A 98 -24.18 22.18 21.48
C ILE A 98 -25.66 22.28 21.15
N VAL A 99 -26.48 21.60 21.95
CA VAL A 99 -27.93 21.79 21.98
C VAL A 99 -28.27 22.67 23.17
N LYS A 100 -28.85 23.84 22.90
CA LYS A 100 -29.04 24.86 23.93
C LYS A 100 -30.46 25.45 23.89
N ASP A 101 -31.06 25.61 25.05
CA ASP A 101 -32.31 26.28 25.18
C ASP A 101 -32.18 27.75 24.74
N LYS A 102 -33.25 28.35 24.21
CA LYS A 102 -33.27 29.74 23.73
C LYS A 102 -33.05 30.77 24.83
N ASN A 103 -33.35 30.43 26.07
CA ASN A 103 -33.14 31.28 27.23
C ASN A 103 -31.78 31.07 27.91
N ASN A 104 -30.99 30.12 27.39
CA ASN A 104 -29.63 29.76 27.83
C ASN A 104 -29.51 29.17 29.24
N ASN A 105 -30.58 28.62 29.79
CA ASN A 105 -30.58 28.03 31.13
C ASN A 105 -30.22 26.54 31.11
N LEU A 106 -30.47 25.83 30.00
CA LEU A 106 -30.18 24.42 29.81
C LEU A 106 -29.37 24.21 28.52
N SER A 107 -28.36 23.36 28.58
CA SER A 107 -27.60 22.94 27.41
C SER A 107 -27.13 21.49 27.58
N ASP A 108 -26.96 20.81 26.47
CA ASP A 108 -26.35 19.48 26.38
C ASP A 108 -25.46 19.41 25.15
N THR A 109 -24.54 18.45 25.09
CA THR A 109 -23.53 18.37 24.04
C THR A 109 -23.54 17.02 23.34
N ILE A 110 -23.59 17.05 22.00
CA ILE A 110 -23.42 15.88 21.15
C ILE A 110 -21.96 15.82 20.75
N GLN A 111 -21.29 14.75 21.12
CA GLN A 111 -19.93 14.44 20.68
C GLN A 111 -19.96 13.52 19.46
N ILE A 112 -19.29 13.90 18.40
CA ILE A 112 -19.09 13.09 17.21
C ILE A 112 -17.61 12.72 17.13
N ILE A 113 -17.33 11.41 17.02
CA ILE A 113 -16.01 10.86 16.87
C ILE A 113 -15.99 10.15 15.52
N GLN A 114 -15.30 10.72 14.53
CA GLN A 114 -15.21 10.13 13.21
C GLN A 114 -13.85 9.48 13.03
N LYS A 115 -13.85 8.19 12.65
CA LYS A 115 -12.64 7.42 12.39
C LYS A 115 -11.79 8.04 11.28
N GLN A 116 -10.51 7.76 11.32
CA GLN A 116 -9.53 8.11 10.30
C GLN A 116 -9.73 7.27 9.02
N ASN A 117 -9.22 7.75 7.90
CA ASN A 117 -9.06 6.93 6.72
C ASN A 117 -7.81 6.05 6.90
N ASN A 118 -8.00 4.72 6.90
CA ASN A 118 -6.91 3.77 7.09
C ASN A 118 -6.00 3.74 5.87
N ALA A 119 -4.69 3.66 6.09
CA ALA A 119 -3.71 3.59 5.02
C ALA A 119 -2.49 2.74 5.37
N ILE A 120 -2.01 2.01 4.37
CA ILE A 120 -0.67 1.43 4.28
C ILE A 120 -0.09 1.93 2.96
N ILE A 121 0.99 2.68 3.03
CA ILE A 121 1.62 3.33 1.86
C ILE A 121 3.09 2.95 1.83
N LEU A 122 3.52 2.30 0.75
CA LEU A 122 4.92 2.01 0.47
C LEU A 122 5.50 3.13 -0.42
N THR A 123 6.62 3.70 -0.02
CA THR A 123 7.30 4.73 -0.81
C THR A 123 7.94 4.18 -2.08
N LYS A 124 8.36 2.91 -2.04
CA LYS A 124 8.90 2.16 -3.17
C LYS A 124 8.37 0.73 -3.13
N LYS A 125 7.84 0.25 -4.26
CA LYS A 125 7.22 -1.08 -4.37
C LYS A 125 8.04 -2.08 -5.18
N ASP A 126 8.87 -1.61 -6.10
CA ASP A 126 9.64 -2.47 -7.00
C ASP A 126 11.13 -2.33 -6.74
N TYR A 127 11.77 -3.45 -6.48
CA TYR A 127 13.21 -3.57 -6.25
C TYR A 127 13.82 -4.52 -7.28
N LYS A 128 14.77 -4.01 -8.04
CA LYS A 128 15.60 -4.80 -8.95
C LYS A 128 16.97 -4.97 -8.30
N ILE A 129 17.35 -6.21 -8.04
CA ILE A 129 18.53 -6.59 -7.26
C ILE A 129 19.53 -7.27 -8.18
N PRO A 130 20.82 -6.92 -8.14
CA PRO A 130 21.85 -7.63 -8.89
C PRO A 130 22.06 -9.06 -8.35
N ALA A 131 22.74 -9.90 -9.14
CA ALA A 131 22.99 -11.30 -8.78
C ALA A 131 23.77 -11.42 -7.45
N GLU A 132 24.67 -10.49 -7.16
CA GLU A 132 25.51 -10.45 -5.95
C GLU A 132 24.69 -10.20 -4.68
N GLY A 133 23.42 -9.78 -4.82
CA GLY A 133 22.59 -9.36 -3.71
C GLY A 133 22.89 -7.95 -3.25
N GLU A 134 22.01 -7.41 -2.41
CA GLU A 134 22.19 -6.11 -1.77
C GLU A 134 21.27 -5.95 -0.56
N GLN A 135 21.53 -4.93 0.24
CA GLN A 135 20.61 -4.54 1.30
C GLN A 135 19.56 -3.57 0.76
N ILE A 136 18.31 -3.80 1.12
CA ILE A 136 17.20 -2.92 0.78
C ILE A 136 16.53 -2.38 2.04
N SER A 137 16.00 -1.16 1.93
CA SER A 137 15.19 -0.52 2.96
C SER A 137 13.80 -0.23 2.40
N ILE A 138 12.77 -0.72 3.10
CA ILE A 138 11.37 -0.53 2.76
C ILE A 138 10.78 0.45 3.77
N GLU A 139 10.40 1.62 3.31
CA GLU A 139 9.73 2.62 4.13
C GLU A 139 8.23 2.46 4.03
N ILE A 140 7.58 2.27 5.19
CA ILE A 140 6.14 2.08 5.32
C ILE A 140 5.56 3.27 6.08
N LYS A 141 4.58 3.96 5.49
CA LYS A 141 3.73 4.95 6.14
C LYS A 141 2.38 4.31 6.41
N SER A 142 2.05 4.15 7.69
CA SER A 142 0.78 3.55 8.09
C SER A 142 0.26 4.22 9.36
N ASN A 143 -1.05 4.39 9.43
CA ASN A 143 -1.77 4.86 10.61
C ASN A 143 -2.52 3.71 11.32
N ILE A 144 -2.29 2.48 10.90
CA ILE A 144 -2.89 1.26 11.45
C ILE A 144 -1.82 0.20 11.73
N ALA A 145 -2.16 -0.78 12.57
CA ALA A 145 -1.30 -1.93 12.82
C ALA A 145 -1.31 -2.88 11.62
N TYR A 146 -0.16 -3.45 11.27
CA TYR A 146 -0.01 -4.36 10.14
C TYR A 146 0.91 -5.52 10.48
N ASP A 147 0.77 -6.61 9.73
CA ASP A 147 1.65 -7.75 9.69
C ASP A 147 2.45 -7.77 8.38
N ILE A 148 3.64 -8.38 8.43
CA ILE A 148 4.52 -8.56 7.29
C ILE A 148 4.55 -10.04 6.94
N MET A 149 4.23 -10.36 5.71
CA MET A 149 4.18 -11.72 5.20
C MET A 149 5.20 -11.88 4.07
N ILE A 150 6.08 -12.88 4.21
CA ILE A 150 7.05 -13.29 3.20
C ILE A 150 6.81 -14.78 2.97
N SER A 151 6.74 -15.20 1.70
CA SER A 151 6.55 -16.61 1.36
C SER A 151 7.71 -17.46 1.85
N SER A 152 7.41 -18.66 2.35
CA SER A 152 8.40 -19.57 2.96
C SER A 152 9.54 -19.96 2.02
N ASP A 153 9.26 -20.09 0.73
CA ASP A 153 10.25 -20.43 -0.32
C ASP A 153 11.23 -19.29 -0.62
N THR A 154 10.89 -18.06 -0.22
CA THR A 154 11.74 -16.88 -0.42
C THR A 154 12.52 -16.47 0.82
N GLN A 155 12.14 -16.95 2.00
CA GLN A 155 12.83 -16.67 3.28
C GLN A 155 14.27 -17.21 3.31
N GLU A 156 14.63 -18.19 2.47
CA GLU A 156 15.98 -18.73 2.39
C GLU A 156 17.00 -17.71 1.85
N TRP A 157 16.55 -16.64 1.16
CA TRP A 157 17.43 -15.65 0.54
C TRP A 157 17.05 -14.19 0.83
N ILE A 158 15.99 -13.97 1.62
CA ILE A 158 15.59 -12.66 2.12
C ILE A 158 15.69 -12.67 3.64
N GLU A 159 16.72 -12.07 4.17
CA GLU A 159 16.97 -11.99 5.60
C GLU A 159 16.57 -10.64 6.16
N LYS A 160 15.68 -10.64 7.18
CA LYS A 160 15.32 -9.42 7.89
C LYS A 160 16.49 -8.96 8.76
N ILE A 161 16.86 -7.69 8.64
CA ILE A 161 17.86 -7.05 9.48
C ILE A 161 17.14 -6.33 10.61
N ASP A 162 17.25 -6.84 11.84
CA ASP A 162 16.74 -6.14 13.03
C ASP A 162 17.75 -5.06 13.45
N LEU A 163 17.57 -3.85 12.92
CA LEU A 163 18.30 -2.68 13.42
C LEU A 163 17.60 -2.23 14.72
N SER A 164 18.38 -2.17 15.81
CA SER A 164 17.91 -1.73 17.12
C SER A 164 17.21 -0.37 17.03
N ARG A 165 16.01 -0.32 17.52
CA ARG A 165 15.08 0.76 17.82
C ARG A 165 15.65 2.20 17.78
N ALA A 166 15.37 2.90 16.69
CA ALA A 166 15.17 4.34 16.70
C ALA A 166 13.72 4.64 16.31
N LEU A 167 13.07 5.44 17.13
CA LEU A 167 11.65 5.84 17.01
C LEU A 167 11.38 6.58 15.70
N THR A 168 10.23 6.29 15.05
CA THR A 168 9.39 7.15 14.20
C THR A 168 9.40 6.98 12.68
N THR A 169 10.14 6.07 12.07
CA THR A 169 9.82 5.61 10.71
C THR A 169 9.77 4.09 10.72
N ASN A 170 8.66 3.53 10.23
CA ASN A 170 8.53 2.09 10.07
C ASN A 170 9.37 1.67 8.85
N THR A 171 10.69 1.61 9.02
CA THR A 171 11.62 1.17 7.98
C THR A 171 12.00 -0.29 8.25
N LEU A 172 11.72 -1.14 7.28
CA LEU A 172 12.14 -2.54 7.29
C LEU A 172 13.41 -2.68 6.46
N ASN A 173 14.42 -3.31 7.03
CA ASN A 173 15.67 -3.57 6.33
C ASN A 173 15.81 -5.07 6.07
N TYR A 174 16.17 -5.41 4.84
CA TYR A 174 16.40 -6.78 4.41
C TYR A 174 17.75 -6.90 3.71
N ASN A 175 18.43 -8.00 3.95
CA ASN A 175 19.59 -8.42 3.21
C ASN A 175 19.15 -9.46 2.16
N ILE A 176 19.32 -9.14 0.90
CA ILE A 176 19.03 -10.03 -0.22
C ILE A 176 20.31 -10.77 -0.55
N LEU A 177 20.34 -12.07 -0.29
CA LEU A 177 21.51 -12.93 -0.52
C LEU A 177 21.82 -13.09 -2.00
N PRO A 178 23.06 -13.45 -2.38
CA PRO A 178 23.43 -13.68 -3.77
C PRO A 178 22.57 -14.74 -4.45
N ASN A 179 22.17 -14.48 -5.70
CA ASN A 179 21.56 -15.48 -6.55
C ASN A 179 22.64 -16.28 -7.26
N THR A 180 22.90 -17.49 -6.79
CA THR A 180 23.92 -18.39 -7.37
C THR A 180 23.38 -19.23 -8.52
N THR A 181 22.15 -18.96 -8.98
CA THR A 181 21.51 -19.68 -10.08
C THR A 181 21.60 -18.92 -11.40
N TYR A 182 21.37 -19.60 -12.50
CA TYR A 182 21.30 -19.01 -13.84
C TYR A 182 19.90 -18.48 -14.21
N ASN A 183 18.97 -18.47 -13.26
CA ASN A 183 17.61 -18.00 -13.47
C ASN A 183 17.33 -16.78 -12.59
N GLU A 184 16.57 -15.83 -13.14
CA GLU A 184 15.96 -14.74 -12.36
C GLU A 184 15.08 -15.33 -11.26
N ARG A 185 15.10 -14.74 -10.07
CA ARG A 185 14.19 -15.10 -8.98
C ARG A 185 13.39 -13.92 -8.50
N LYS A 186 12.19 -14.20 -8.02
CA LYS A 186 11.21 -13.19 -7.60
C LYS A 186 10.72 -13.47 -6.19
N ALA A 187 10.40 -12.40 -5.47
CA ALA A 187 9.73 -12.49 -4.19
C ALA A 187 8.74 -11.34 -4.02
N GLU A 188 7.78 -11.57 -3.14
CA GLU A 188 6.84 -10.55 -2.70
C GLU A 188 6.86 -10.45 -1.17
N ILE A 189 6.89 -9.22 -0.67
CA ILE A 189 6.72 -8.91 0.74
C ILE A 189 5.38 -8.18 0.86
N ILE A 190 4.42 -8.82 1.50
CA ILE A 190 3.07 -8.30 1.67
C ILE A 190 2.97 -7.66 3.06
N ILE A 191 2.56 -6.40 3.08
CA ILE A 191 2.23 -5.66 4.28
C ILE A 191 0.71 -5.62 4.36
N LYS A 192 0.14 -6.30 5.37
CA LYS A 192 -1.31 -6.45 5.50
C LYS A 192 -1.80 -5.94 6.84
N ASP A 193 -2.91 -5.20 6.84
CA ASP A 193 -3.63 -4.81 8.03
C ASP A 193 -4.11 -6.04 8.82
N LYS A 194 -4.13 -5.93 10.15
CA LYS A 194 -4.59 -7.00 11.06
C LYS A 194 -6.10 -7.16 11.10
N ASP A 195 -6.83 -6.08 10.92
CA ASP A 195 -8.25 -5.99 11.20
C ASP A 195 -9.13 -5.81 9.95
N CYS A 196 -8.55 -5.48 8.80
CA CYS A 196 -9.27 -5.31 7.54
C CYS A 196 -8.48 -5.86 6.33
N ASP A 197 -9.06 -5.74 5.13
CA ASP A 197 -8.46 -6.30 3.90
C ASP A 197 -7.44 -5.37 3.24
N LEU A 198 -7.05 -4.28 3.90
CA LEU A 198 -6.06 -3.35 3.35
C LEU A 198 -4.68 -4.00 3.32
N SER A 199 -4.05 -4.00 2.15
CA SER A 199 -2.68 -4.52 1.98
C SER A 199 -1.94 -3.77 0.89
N ASP A 200 -0.62 -3.77 0.98
CA ASP A 200 0.26 -3.31 -0.08
C ASP A 200 1.45 -4.27 -0.23
N THR A 201 2.06 -4.33 -1.41
CA THR A 201 3.05 -5.36 -1.74
C THR A 201 4.32 -4.75 -2.32
N VAL A 202 5.46 -5.17 -1.77
CA VAL A 202 6.78 -4.95 -2.35
C VAL A 202 7.15 -6.13 -3.23
N LYS A 203 7.59 -5.86 -4.46
CA LYS A 203 8.08 -6.84 -5.42
C LYS A 203 9.59 -6.76 -5.54
N ILE A 204 10.25 -7.89 -5.41
CA ILE A 204 11.69 -8.03 -5.54
C ILE A 204 11.96 -8.94 -6.74
N VAL A 205 12.78 -8.45 -7.67
CA VAL A 205 13.28 -9.21 -8.81
C VAL A 205 14.79 -9.21 -8.73
N GLN A 206 15.41 -10.39 -8.62
CA GLN A 206 16.85 -10.51 -8.57
C GLN A 206 17.39 -11.18 -9.83
N ASP A 207 18.36 -10.51 -10.44
CA ASP A 207 19.02 -10.99 -11.65
C ASP A 207 19.76 -12.32 -11.38
N PRO A 208 19.87 -13.21 -12.38
CA PRO A 208 20.71 -14.40 -12.32
C PRO A 208 22.19 -14.04 -12.43
N ILE A 209 23.07 -14.95 -12.02
CA ILE A 209 24.50 -14.82 -12.40
C ILE A 209 24.61 -14.97 -13.92
N ASN A 210 25.38 -14.08 -14.53
CA ASN A 210 25.72 -14.19 -15.94
C ASN A 210 26.64 -15.39 -16.17
N THR A 211 26.43 -16.09 -17.27
CA THR A 211 27.28 -17.23 -17.63
C THR A 211 27.46 -17.37 -19.14
N ILE A 212 28.63 -17.90 -19.53
CA ILE A 212 28.95 -18.37 -20.86
C ILE A 212 29.62 -19.74 -20.68
N ILE A 213 28.98 -20.80 -21.18
CA ILE A 213 29.47 -22.17 -21.07
C ILE A 213 29.59 -22.76 -22.46
N ILE A 214 30.79 -23.20 -22.84
CA ILE A 214 31.04 -23.91 -24.07
C ILE A 214 31.00 -25.42 -23.80
N GLU A 215 30.09 -26.13 -24.48
CA GLU A 215 29.86 -27.57 -24.24
C GLU A 215 31.07 -28.42 -24.63
N LYS A 216 31.76 -28.06 -25.72
CA LYS A 216 32.95 -28.73 -26.19
C LYS A 216 34.03 -27.69 -26.53
N LYS A 217 35.18 -27.77 -25.89
CA LYS A 217 36.25 -26.76 -25.98
C LYS A 217 37.35 -27.11 -26.97
N GLU A 218 37.50 -28.39 -27.39
CA GLU A 218 38.55 -28.83 -28.28
C GLU A 218 37.98 -29.45 -29.55
N TYR A 219 38.47 -29.02 -30.70
CA TYR A 219 38.09 -29.51 -32.01
C TYR A 219 39.32 -29.90 -32.82
N ASN A 220 39.43 -31.15 -33.17
CA ASN A 220 40.49 -31.68 -34.05
C ASN A 220 39.93 -31.81 -35.46
N ILE A 221 40.48 -31.04 -36.39
CA ILE A 221 40.02 -31.00 -37.80
C ILE A 221 41.10 -31.53 -38.71
N SER A 222 40.74 -32.33 -39.72
CA SER A 222 41.65 -32.84 -40.72
C SER A 222 42.24 -31.67 -41.55
N HIS A 223 43.35 -31.93 -42.26
CA HIS A 223 43.96 -30.97 -43.19
C HIS A 223 42.98 -30.42 -44.25
N LYS A 224 41.96 -31.18 -44.61
CA LYS A 224 40.93 -30.81 -45.59
C LYS A 224 39.99 -29.68 -45.09
N GLY A 225 40.10 -29.32 -43.83
CA GLY A 225 39.18 -28.37 -43.20
C GLY A 225 37.79 -28.98 -42.94
N GLY A 226 36.81 -28.12 -42.70
CA GLY A 226 35.43 -28.55 -42.45
C GLY A 226 34.65 -27.54 -41.63
N ILE A 227 33.42 -27.88 -41.29
CA ILE A 227 32.52 -27.08 -40.50
C ILE A 227 32.49 -27.64 -39.08
N ILE A 228 32.71 -26.79 -38.08
CA ILE A 228 32.47 -27.11 -36.68
C ILE A 228 31.25 -26.39 -36.16
N LYS A 229 30.48 -27.08 -35.30
CA LYS A 229 29.37 -26.50 -34.54
C LYS A 229 29.73 -26.54 -33.07
N VAL A 230 29.64 -25.41 -32.42
CA VAL A 230 29.99 -25.19 -31.00
C VAL A 230 28.72 -24.89 -30.23
N GLY A 231 28.34 -25.81 -29.34
CA GLY A 231 27.22 -25.60 -28.42
C GLY A 231 27.60 -24.57 -27.34
N ILE A 232 26.73 -23.59 -27.15
CA ILE A 232 26.91 -22.53 -26.12
C ILE A 232 25.65 -22.46 -25.28
N LYS A 233 25.83 -22.38 -23.96
CA LYS A 233 24.80 -22.01 -23.00
C LYS A 233 25.16 -20.67 -22.41
N SER A 234 24.35 -19.65 -22.68
CA SER A 234 24.54 -18.30 -22.13
C SER A 234 23.19 -17.65 -21.83
N ASN A 235 23.10 -16.98 -20.69
CA ASN A 235 21.97 -16.13 -20.33
C ASN A 235 22.27 -14.65 -20.54
N THR A 236 23.40 -14.32 -21.18
CA THR A 236 23.82 -12.96 -21.50
C THR A 236 24.33 -12.87 -22.94
N GLY A 237 24.31 -11.67 -23.52
CA GLY A 237 24.96 -11.44 -24.81
C GLY A 237 26.48 -11.65 -24.71
N TYR A 238 27.13 -12.04 -25.82
CA TYR A 238 28.56 -12.27 -25.84
C TYR A 238 29.18 -11.83 -27.16
N ASN A 239 30.50 -11.61 -27.16
CA ASN A 239 31.34 -11.33 -28.31
C ASN A 239 32.18 -12.55 -28.66
N ILE A 240 32.50 -12.69 -29.94
CA ILE A 240 33.38 -13.76 -30.45
C ILE A 240 34.66 -13.15 -30.98
N ILE A 241 35.79 -13.55 -30.44
CA ILE A 241 37.11 -13.05 -30.82
C ILE A 241 37.88 -14.18 -31.48
N ILE A 242 38.09 -14.08 -32.80
CA ILE A 242 38.98 -14.93 -33.58
C ILE A 242 40.32 -14.19 -33.69
N PRO A 243 41.44 -14.83 -33.26
CA PRO A 243 42.76 -14.22 -33.36
C PRO A 243 43.12 -13.80 -34.79
N SER A 244 43.84 -12.69 -34.94
CA SER A 244 44.18 -12.14 -36.26
C SER A 244 44.95 -13.17 -37.12
N SER A 245 45.79 -14.01 -36.50
CA SER A 245 46.52 -15.10 -37.17
C SER A 245 45.65 -16.21 -37.68
N ALA A 246 44.40 -16.32 -37.17
CA ALA A 246 43.47 -17.37 -37.54
C ALA A 246 42.36 -16.90 -38.49
N LYS A 247 42.14 -15.60 -38.64
CA LYS A 247 41.08 -15.03 -39.46
C LYS A 247 41.20 -15.43 -40.95
N THR A 248 42.38 -15.81 -41.41
CA THR A 248 42.57 -16.23 -42.79
C THR A 248 42.06 -17.65 -43.05
N TRP A 249 41.84 -18.47 -42.02
CA TRP A 249 41.45 -19.85 -42.15
C TRP A 249 40.28 -20.29 -41.25
N ILE A 250 39.85 -19.44 -40.33
CA ILE A 250 38.61 -19.61 -39.53
C ILE A 250 37.64 -18.47 -39.86
N THR A 251 36.45 -18.84 -40.30
CA THR A 251 35.39 -17.86 -40.58
C THR A 251 34.12 -18.28 -39.84
N GLN A 252 33.52 -17.36 -39.07
CA GLN A 252 32.22 -17.58 -38.48
C GLN A 252 31.14 -17.53 -39.56
N ILE A 253 30.28 -18.54 -39.56
CA ILE A 253 29.08 -18.54 -40.41
C ILE A 253 27.94 -17.99 -39.58
N THR A 254 27.52 -16.71 -39.88
CA THR A 254 26.37 -16.09 -39.25
C THR A 254 25.08 -16.58 -39.91
N SER A 255 24.26 -17.30 -39.17
CA SER A 255 22.88 -17.60 -39.59
C SER A 255 21.99 -16.37 -39.31
N LYS A 256 21.15 -15.95 -40.26
CA LYS A 256 20.19 -14.88 -40.10
C LYS A 256 18.94 -15.27 -39.27
N ASN A 257 18.89 -16.46 -38.70
CA ASN A 257 17.77 -16.91 -37.89
C ASN A 257 18.07 -16.82 -36.41
N LEU A 258 17.05 -16.34 -35.69
CA LEU A 258 16.96 -16.14 -34.26
C LEU A 258 17.48 -17.30 -33.41
N ILE A 259 18.28 -16.96 -32.39
CA ILE A 259 18.60 -17.77 -31.20
C ILE A 259 19.00 -19.22 -31.55
N THR A 260 20.23 -19.39 -32.00
CA THR A 260 20.84 -20.71 -32.01
C THR A 260 21.79 -20.81 -30.81
N ASP A 261 21.55 -21.82 -29.94
CA ASP A 261 22.48 -22.23 -28.88
C ASP A 261 23.77 -22.81 -29.44
N SER A 262 24.14 -22.48 -30.68
CA SER A 262 25.33 -23.00 -31.35
C SER A 262 25.95 -21.97 -32.32
N LEU A 263 27.27 -21.88 -32.26
CA LEU A 263 28.07 -21.15 -33.23
C LEU A 263 28.59 -22.08 -34.29
N THR A 264 28.66 -21.60 -35.52
CA THR A 264 29.17 -22.38 -36.66
C THR A 264 30.40 -21.66 -37.22
N PHE A 265 31.48 -22.42 -37.35
CA PHE A 265 32.72 -21.93 -37.97
C PHE A 265 33.09 -22.81 -39.16
N ASN A 266 33.54 -22.17 -40.23
CA ASN A 266 34.16 -22.82 -41.36
C ASN A 266 35.67 -22.77 -41.17
N ILE A 267 36.32 -23.93 -41.23
CA ILE A 267 37.77 -24.11 -41.13
C ILE A 267 38.28 -24.45 -42.54
N SER A 268 39.09 -23.60 -43.11
CA SER A 268 39.65 -23.83 -44.45
C SER A 268 40.73 -24.91 -44.47
N GLU A 269 40.98 -25.46 -45.64
CA GLU A 269 42.03 -26.43 -45.87
C GLU A 269 43.42 -25.91 -45.41
N ASN A 270 44.20 -26.77 -44.81
CA ASN A 270 45.59 -26.52 -44.46
C ASN A 270 46.52 -27.11 -45.57
N SER A 271 46.95 -26.27 -46.43
CA SER A 271 47.88 -26.65 -47.53
C SER A 271 49.37 -26.66 -47.11
N THR A 272 49.61 -26.42 -45.82
CA THR A 272 51.02 -26.48 -45.27
C THR A 272 51.29 -27.81 -44.58
N TYR A 273 52.59 -28.13 -44.37
CA TYR A 273 53.02 -29.34 -43.63
C TYR A 273 53.01 -29.15 -42.11
N GLU A 274 52.69 -27.92 -41.64
CA GLU A 274 52.69 -27.56 -40.23
C GLU A 274 51.25 -27.59 -39.66
N LYS A 275 51.10 -28.04 -38.40
CA LYS A 275 49.83 -27.94 -37.66
C LYS A 275 49.47 -26.52 -37.38
N ARG A 276 48.24 -26.15 -37.63
CA ARG A 276 47.68 -24.87 -37.20
C ARG A 276 46.89 -25.07 -35.91
N LYS A 277 47.03 -24.15 -34.98
CA LYS A 277 46.26 -24.08 -33.76
C LYS A 277 45.72 -22.65 -33.59
N ALA A 278 44.49 -22.52 -33.11
CA ALA A 278 43.92 -21.21 -32.75
C ALA A 278 43.00 -21.38 -31.57
N GLU A 279 42.87 -20.28 -30.81
CA GLU A 279 41.97 -20.17 -29.67
C GLU A 279 40.91 -19.12 -30.00
N ILE A 280 39.65 -19.52 -30.07
CA ILE A 280 38.53 -18.60 -30.26
C ILE A 280 37.97 -18.29 -28.89
N ILE A 281 37.95 -17.02 -28.52
CA ILE A 281 37.47 -16.54 -27.23
C ILE A 281 36.03 -16.06 -27.39
N ILE A 282 35.14 -16.55 -26.51
CA ILE A 282 33.79 -16.09 -26.38
C ILE A 282 33.68 -15.36 -25.05
N CYS A 283 33.39 -14.06 -25.08
CA CYS A 283 33.48 -13.23 -23.89
C CYS A 283 32.39 -12.15 -23.80
N LYS A 284 32.12 -11.74 -22.58
CA LYS A 284 31.42 -10.52 -22.22
C LYS A 284 31.98 -10.00 -20.91
N ASP A 285 32.42 -8.75 -20.90
CA ASP A 285 33.05 -8.12 -19.74
C ASP A 285 34.17 -9.01 -19.17
N GLU A 286 34.09 -9.42 -17.93
CA GLU A 286 35.06 -10.31 -17.27
C GLU A 286 34.79 -11.80 -17.53
N LEU A 287 33.65 -12.15 -18.09
CA LEU A 287 33.32 -13.53 -18.44
C LEU A 287 33.96 -13.92 -19.75
N ALA A 288 34.73 -15.00 -19.77
CA ALA A 288 35.29 -15.55 -20.99
C ALA A 288 35.40 -17.07 -20.94
N ASP A 289 35.16 -17.72 -22.09
CA ASP A 289 35.47 -19.13 -22.30
C ASP A 289 36.09 -19.30 -23.68
N THR A 290 36.87 -20.39 -23.86
CA THR A 290 37.75 -20.53 -25.03
C THR A 290 37.53 -21.88 -25.71
N ILE A 291 37.59 -21.86 -27.06
CA ILE A 291 37.57 -23.01 -27.95
C ILE A 291 38.96 -23.12 -28.58
N THR A 292 39.53 -24.31 -28.56
CA THR A 292 40.82 -24.64 -29.19
C THR A 292 40.65 -25.58 -30.35
#